data_78139cb9778568341b6f39cc797f760d
#
_entry.id   78139cb9778568341b6f39cc797f760d
#
_cell.length_a   1.000
_cell.length_b   1.000
_cell.length_c   1.000
_cell.angle_alpha   90.00
_cell.angle_beta   90.00
_cell.angle_gamma   90.00
#
_symmetry.space_group_name_H-M   'P 1'
#
loop_
_entity.id
_entity.type
_entity.pdbx_description
1 polymer ?
#
loop_
_entity_poly.entity_id
_entity_poly.type
_entity_poly.pdbx_seq_one_letter_code
_entity_poly.pdbx_strand_id
1 'polypeptide(L)'
;MSKQLEFYFDFGSPTVYLAYCRLGQLAQQYELDIQYKPMLLGGVFKAAANSSPITVPAKGKYMLEQDLPRFAARYNVPLNFNPHFPINTLNLMRAAIAAEQLGCLDTYLATVFKAVWVDSQNMGDPEVVAQVLASAGLDSEAIISRSQSAEVKAELI
;
A
#
# COMPACT_ATOMS: atom_id res chain seq x y z
N MET A 1 1.50 28.67 -2.97
CA MET A 1 1.24 27.48 -3.80
C MET A 1 1.77 26.27 -3.05
N SER A 2 0.90 25.31 -2.70
CA SER A 2 1.32 24.02 -2.13
C SER A 2 2.19 23.29 -3.14
N LYS A 3 3.26 22.66 -2.67
CA LYS A 3 4.11 21.83 -3.53
C LYS A 3 3.42 20.50 -3.73
N GLN A 4 3.25 20.07 -4.97
CA GLN A 4 2.69 18.75 -5.30
C GLN A 4 3.80 17.71 -5.37
N LEU A 5 3.50 16.51 -4.87
CA LEU A 5 4.38 15.35 -4.91
C LEU A 5 3.58 14.13 -5.34
N GLU A 6 3.98 13.47 -6.41
CA GLU A 6 3.41 12.20 -6.82
C GLU A 6 4.07 11.05 -6.05
N PHE A 7 3.26 10.22 -5.42
CA PHE A 7 3.71 9.05 -4.69
C PHE A 7 3.16 7.78 -5.31
N TYR A 8 4.00 7.10 -6.06
CA TYR A 8 3.69 5.80 -6.64
C TYR A 8 3.84 4.72 -5.58
N PHE A 9 2.81 3.89 -5.39
CA PHE A 9 2.77 2.94 -4.29
C PHE A 9 2.14 1.60 -4.66
N ASP A 10 2.53 0.55 -3.93
CA ASP A 10 1.89 -0.75 -3.86
C ASP A 10 1.88 -1.23 -2.41
N PHE A 11 0.74 -1.70 -1.91
CA PHE A 11 0.60 -2.18 -0.53
C PHE A 11 1.52 -3.37 -0.21
N GLY A 12 1.98 -4.12 -1.20
CA GLY A 12 2.87 -5.26 -1.04
C GLY A 12 4.31 -4.90 -0.68
N SER A 13 4.66 -3.62 -0.57
CA SER A 13 6.02 -3.19 -0.23
C SER A 13 6.12 -2.61 1.19
N PRO A 14 6.88 -3.23 2.09
CA PRO A 14 7.10 -2.68 3.44
C PRO A 14 7.87 -1.36 3.42
N THR A 15 8.75 -1.15 2.45
CA THR A 15 9.47 0.13 2.29
C THR A 15 8.53 1.24 1.84
N VAL A 16 7.54 0.92 1.00
CA VAL A 16 6.49 1.86 0.60
C VAL A 16 5.61 2.24 1.80
N TYR A 17 5.28 1.29 2.69
CA TYR A 17 4.56 1.59 3.92
C TYR A 17 5.32 2.61 4.79
N LEU A 18 6.63 2.39 5.01
CA LEU A 18 7.46 3.33 5.76
C LEU A 18 7.53 4.71 5.08
N ALA A 19 7.62 4.75 3.75
CA ALA A 19 7.60 5.98 2.98
C ALA A 19 6.24 6.70 3.10
N TYR A 20 5.12 5.98 3.02
CA TYR A 20 3.77 6.50 3.24
C TYR A 20 3.63 7.19 4.60
N CYS A 21 4.03 6.51 5.68
CA CYS A 21 3.99 7.08 7.02
C CYS A 21 4.87 8.34 7.13
N ARG A 22 6.08 8.30 6.55
CA ARG A 22 6.99 9.44 6.60
C ARG A 22 6.50 10.62 5.76
N LEU A 23 5.94 10.36 4.59
CA LEU A 23 5.35 11.41 3.74
C LEU A 23 4.17 12.09 4.42
N GLY A 24 3.31 11.35 5.13
CA GLY A 24 2.23 11.95 5.93
C GLY A 24 2.75 12.93 6.98
N GLN A 25 3.84 12.59 7.68
CA GLN A 25 4.49 13.49 8.64
C GLN A 25 5.07 14.75 7.96
N LEU A 26 5.71 14.57 6.80
CA LEU A 26 6.30 15.68 6.03
C LEU A 26 5.23 16.56 5.39
N ALA A 27 4.13 15.99 4.92
CA ALA A 27 3.02 16.74 4.35
C ALA A 27 2.42 17.73 5.35
N GLN A 28 2.26 17.30 6.61
CA GLN A 28 1.81 18.18 7.69
C GLN A 28 2.83 19.28 8.00
N GLN A 29 4.14 18.96 7.99
CA GLN A 29 5.19 19.91 8.34
C GLN A 29 5.42 20.96 7.25
N TYR A 30 5.29 20.59 5.98
CA TYR A 30 5.70 21.42 4.83
C TYR A 30 4.53 21.79 3.90
N GLU A 31 3.29 21.52 4.29
CA GLU A 31 2.08 21.79 3.50
C GLU A 31 2.16 21.19 2.08
N LEU A 32 2.58 19.91 2.01
CA LEU A 32 2.68 19.19 0.74
C LEU A 32 1.31 18.61 0.34
N ASP A 33 1.01 18.74 -0.93
CA ASP A 33 -0.12 18.05 -1.56
C ASP A 33 0.38 16.73 -2.18
N ILE A 34 0.00 15.59 -1.58
CA ILE A 34 0.44 14.27 -2.04
C ILE A 34 -0.60 13.69 -2.99
N GLN A 35 -0.17 13.47 -4.23
CA GLN A 35 -0.94 12.78 -5.25
C GLN A 35 -0.59 11.29 -5.21
N TYR A 36 -1.48 10.47 -4.69
CA TYR A 36 -1.30 9.02 -4.62
C TYR A 36 -1.53 8.38 -5.98
N LYS A 37 -0.55 7.59 -6.43
CA LYS A 37 -0.54 6.92 -7.74
C LYS A 37 -0.45 5.40 -7.55
N PRO A 38 -1.57 4.69 -7.56
CA PRO A 38 -1.55 3.23 -7.49
C PRO A 38 -0.79 2.61 -8.67
N MET A 39 0.11 1.68 -8.39
CA MET A 39 0.80 0.88 -9.40
C MET A 39 0.88 -0.58 -8.96
N LEU A 40 1.04 -1.50 -9.91
CA LEU A 40 1.28 -2.90 -9.59
C LEU A 40 2.78 -3.19 -9.62
N LEU A 41 3.42 -3.24 -8.46
CA LEU A 41 4.88 -3.40 -8.33
C LEU A 41 5.39 -4.69 -9.00
N GLY A 42 4.66 -5.79 -8.88
CA GLY A 42 4.97 -7.04 -9.57
C GLY A 42 4.96 -6.89 -11.10
N GLY A 43 4.05 -6.09 -11.64
CA GLY A 43 3.99 -5.74 -13.06
C GLY A 43 5.19 -4.90 -13.49
N VAL A 44 5.57 -3.91 -12.68
CA VAL A 44 6.76 -3.07 -12.92
C VAL A 44 8.03 -3.91 -12.92
N PHE A 45 8.21 -4.81 -11.96
CA PHE A 45 9.37 -5.73 -11.96
C PHE A 45 9.42 -6.57 -13.23
N LYS A 46 8.29 -7.13 -13.66
CA LYS A 46 8.22 -7.94 -14.88
C LYS A 46 8.57 -7.11 -16.13
N ALA A 47 8.02 -5.91 -16.25
CA ALA A 47 8.28 -5.02 -17.38
C ALA A 47 9.74 -4.56 -17.45
N ALA A 48 10.39 -4.36 -16.29
CA ALA A 48 11.79 -3.96 -16.19
C ALA A 48 12.78 -5.15 -16.24
N ALA A 49 12.31 -6.38 -16.50
CA ALA A 49 13.11 -7.61 -16.40
C ALA A 49 13.90 -7.70 -15.07
N ASN A 50 13.28 -7.29 -13.98
CA ASN A 50 13.88 -7.23 -12.65
C ASN A 50 13.08 -8.11 -11.66
N SER A 51 13.57 -8.25 -10.43
CA SER A 51 12.93 -8.97 -9.34
C SER A 51 13.00 -8.21 -8.03
N SER A 52 12.11 -8.53 -7.11
CA SER A 52 12.14 -7.94 -5.78
C SER A 52 13.47 -8.21 -5.06
N PRO A 53 14.09 -7.20 -4.41
CA PRO A 53 15.32 -7.38 -3.63
C PRO A 53 15.21 -8.47 -2.55
N ILE A 54 14.01 -8.70 -2.04
CA ILE A 54 13.76 -9.71 -1.00
C ILE A 54 13.99 -11.14 -1.50
N THR A 55 13.93 -11.38 -2.81
CA THR A 55 14.19 -12.69 -3.41
C THR A 55 15.68 -13.03 -3.50
N VAL A 56 16.56 -12.04 -3.29
CA VAL A 56 18.01 -12.24 -3.19
C VAL A 56 18.37 -12.44 -1.72
N PRO A 57 18.83 -13.63 -1.27
CA PRO A 57 18.93 -13.99 0.15
C PRO A 57 19.67 -12.95 1.01
N ALA A 58 20.84 -12.48 0.56
CA ALA A 58 21.63 -11.51 1.31
C ALA A 58 20.93 -10.14 1.42
N LYS A 59 20.28 -9.69 0.34
CA LYS A 59 19.52 -8.41 0.33
C LYS A 59 18.27 -8.54 1.17
N GLY A 60 17.52 -9.64 1.03
CA GLY A 60 16.32 -9.91 1.81
C GLY A 60 16.62 -9.94 3.31
N LYS A 61 17.67 -10.67 3.72
CA LYS A 61 18.12 -10.74 5.12
C LYS A 61 18.46 -9.35 5.66
N TYR A 62 19.29 -8.58 4.95
CA TYR A 62 19.65 -7.23 5.38
C TYR A 62 18.41 -6.32 5.52
N MET A 63 17.52 -6.36 4.53
CA MET A 63 16.30 -5.54 4.55
C MET A 63 15.43 -5.87 5.77
N LEU A 64 15.19 -7.16 6.03
CA LEU A 64 14.29 -7.59 7.11
C LEU A 64 14.90 -7.41 8.51
N GLU A 65 16.18 -7.71 8.69
CA GLU A 65 16.83 -7.73 10.01
C GLU A 65 17.44 -6.37 10.41
N GLN A 66 17.77 -5.52 9.44
CA GLN A 66 18.47 -4.26 9.68
C GLN A 66 17.72 -3.04 9.19
N ASP A 67 17.38 -3.01 7.92
CA ASP A 67 16.95 -1.78 7.27
C ASP A 67 15.52 -1.38 7.69
N LEU A 68 14.56 -2.28 7.55
CA LEU A 68 13.18 -2.01 7.93
C LEU A 68 13.01 -1.68 9.42
N PRO A 69 13.60 -2.43 10.39
CA PRO A 69 13.51 -2.08 11.80
C PRO A 69 14.13 -0.72 12.12
N ARG A 70 15.27 -0.39 11.49
CA ARG A 70 15.97 0.89 11.69
C ARG A 70 15.11 2.07 11.25
N PHE A 71 14.50 1.99 10.07
CA PHE A 71 13.65 3.08 9.57
C PHE A 71 12.30 3.14 10.30
N ALA A 72 11.70 2.02 10.67
CA ALA A 72 10.51 2.00 11.51
C ALA A 72 10.75 2.74 12.84
N ALA A 73 11.87 2.43 13.51
CA ALA A 73 12.27 3.12 14.74
C ALA A 73 12.56 4.61 14.50
N ARG A 74 13.29 4.96 13.42
CA ARG A 74 13.61 6.35 13.08
C ARG A 74 12.38 7.21 12.82
N TYR A 75 11.35 6.64 12.18
CA TYR A 75 10.10 7.35 11.85
C TYR A 75 9.07 7.25 12.96
N ASN A 76 9.36 6.45 14.00
CA ASN A 76 8.44 6.15 15.09
C ASN A 76 7.09 5.58 14.59
N VAL A 77 7.16 4.60 13.72
CA VAL A 77 5.99 3.90 13.16
C VAL A 77 6.05 2.41 13.49
N PRO A 78 4.91 1.78 13.82
CA PRO A 78 4.85 0.33 14.01
C PRO A 78 5.03 -0.37 12.67
N LEU A 79 5.80 -1.47 12.67
CA LEU A 79 5.96 -2.34 11.50
C LEU A 79 6.07 -3.79 11.97
N ASN A 80 5.15 -4.64 11.51
CA ASN A 80 5.20 -6.07 11.67
C ASN A 80 5.33 -6.72 10.30
N PHE A 81 6.33 -7.58 10.11
CA PHE A 81 6.43 -8.31 8.86
C PHE A 81 5.30 -9.33 8.75
N ASN A 82 4.48 -9.20 7.70
CA ASN A 82 3.27 -9.99 7.54
C ASN A 82 3.60 -11.46 7.22
N PRO A 83 3.13 -12.45 8.01
CA PRO A 83 3.39 -13.87 7.77
C PRO A 83 2.75 -14.41 6.48
N HIS A 84 1.77 -13.70 5.92
CA HIS A 84 1.13 -14.04 4.64
C HIS A 84 1.87 -13.46 3.43
N PHE A 85 2.98 -12.77 3.64
CA PHE A 85 3.80 -12.24 2.54
C PHE A 85 4.46 -13.39 1.72
N PRO A 86 4.50 -13.30 0.39
CA PRO A 86 4.02 -12.20 -0.47
C PRO A 86 2.49 -12.25 -0.71
N ILE A 87 1.83 -11.11 -0.55
CA ILE A 87 0.40 -10.96 -0.82
C ILE A 87 0.21 -10.50 -2.27
N ASN A 88 -0.74 -11.10 -2.99
CA ASN A 88 -1.17 -10.60 -4.29
C ASN A 88 -2.02 -9.33 -4.10
N THR A 89 -1.46 -8.19 -4.43
CA THR A 89 -2.07 -6.88 -4.18
C THR A 89 -2.93 -6.36 -5.35
N LEU A 90 -3.07 -7.10 -6.45
CA LEU A 90 -3.80 -6.64 -7.63
C LEU A 90 -5.19 -6.07 -7.31
N ASN A 91 -5.98 -6.81 -6.52
CA ASN A 91 -7.33 -6.36 -6.16
C ASN A 91 -7.30 -5.18 -5.18
N LEU A 92 -6.33 -5.13 -4.25
CA LEU A 92 -6.15 -4.01 -3.34
C LEU A 92 -5.76 -2.72 -4.09
N MET A 93 -4.91 -2.84 -5.12
CA MET A 93 -4.50 -1.69 -5.92
C MET A 93 -5.64 -1.17 -6.81
N ARG A 94 -6.45 -2.05 -7.40
CA ARG A 94 -7.68 -1.68 -8.10
C ARG A 94 -8.70 -1.01 -7.16
N ALA A 95 -8.82 -1.54 -5.95
CA ALA A 95 -9.70 -0.97 -4.94
C ALA A 95 -9.21 0.41 -4.45
N ALA A 96 -7.90 0.71 -4.49
CA ALA A 96 -7.40 2.05 -4.23
C ALA A 96 -7.90 3.08 -5.26
N ILE A 97 -7.88 2.73 -6.56
CA ILE A 97 -8.47 3.56 -7.62
C ILE A 97 -9.97 3.75 -7.40
N ALA A 98 -10.68 2.66 -7.08
CA ALA A 98 -12.11 2.72 -6.77
C ALA A 98 -12.39 3.64 -5.56
N ALA A 99 -11.59 3.55 -4.51
CA ALA A 99 -11.71 4.39 -3.32
C ALA A 99 -11.45 5.88 -3.62
N GLU A 100 -10.53 6.20 -4.53
CA GLU A 100 -10.31 7.56 -5.02
C GLU A 100 -11.57 8.09 -5.72
N GLN A 101 -12.13 7.31 -6.65
CA GLN A 101 -13.35 7.67 -7.38
C GLN A 101 -14.58 7.82 -6.47
N LEU A 102 -14.60 7.11 -5.34
CA LEU A 102 -15.64 7.18 -4.31
C LEU A 102 -15.36 8.24 -3.22
N GLY A 103 -14.23 8.94 -3.29
CA GLY A 103 -13.87 10.01 -2.35
C GLY A 103 -13.45 9.54 -0.96
N CYS A 104 -12.99 8.29 -0.82
CA CYS A 104 -12.59 7.71 0.46
C CYS A 104 -11.15 7.15 0.47
N LEU A 105 -10.28 7.62 -0.46
CA LEU A 105 -8.93 7.12 -0.64
C LEU A 105 -8.09 7.20 0.64
N ASP A 106 -8.09 8.31 1.34
CA ASP A 106 -7.23 8.49 2.53
C ASP A 106 -7.54 7.46 3.62
N THR A 107 -8.84 7.23 3.90
CA THR A 107 -9.27 6.20 4.85
C THR A 107 -8.91 4.80 4.35
N TYR A 108 -9.07 4.54 3.06
CA TYR A 108 -8.71 3.28 2.44
C TYR A 108 -7.21 2.99 2.56
N LEU A 109 -6.34 3.95 2.21
CA LEU A 109 -4.88 3.83 2.32
C LEU A 109 -4.45 3.51 3.75
N ALA A 110 -4.91 4.31 4.72
CA ALA A 110 -4.58 4.12 6.13
C ALA A 110 -5.02 2.73 6.64
N THR A 111 -6.23 2.30 6.26
CA THR A 111 -6.80 1.02 6.66
C THR A 111 -6.00 -0.16 6.09
N VAL A 112 -5.73 -0.15 4.78
CA VAL A 112 -5.07 -1.28 4.12
C VAL A 112 -3.59 -1.37 4.51
N PHE A 113 -2.85 -0.26 4.55
CA PHE A 113 -1.47 -0.27 5.01
C PHE A 113 -1.35 -0.77 6.45
N LYS A 114 -2.24 -0.34 7.35
CA LYS A 114 -2.28 -0.82 8.73
C LYS A 114 -2.59 -2.31 8.79
N ALA A 115 -3.60 -2.78 8.08
CA ALA A 115 -3.97 -4.18 8.05
C ALA A 115 -2.82 -5.08 7.58
N VAL A 116 -2.09 -4.67 6.54
CA VAL A 116 -0.96 -5.46 6.01
C VAL A 116 0.25 -5.40 6.93
N TRP A 117 0.69 -4.20 7.35
CA TRP A 117 2.02 -4.00 7.94
C TRP A 117 2.04 -3.76 9.44
N VAL A 118 0.88 -3.66 10.09
CA VAL A 118 0.77 -3.53 11.55
C VAL A 118 -0.01 -4.69 12.14
N ASP A 119 -1.20 -4.97 11.59
CA ASP A 119 -2.12 -5.97 12.14
C ASP A 119 -1.88 -7.38 11.57
N SER A 120 -0.98 -7.52 10.59
CA SER A 120 -0.60 -8.79 9.94
C SER A 120 -1.79 -9.59 9.38
N GLN A 121 -2.80 -8.89 8.86
CA GLN A 121 -3.98 -9.51 8.27
C GLN A 121 -3.66 -10.16 6.91
N ASN A 122 -4.36 -11.24 6.58
CA ASN A 122 -4.27 -11.86 5.25
C ASN A 122 -5.08 -11.06 4.22
N MET A 123 -4.55 -9.94 3.79
CA MET A 123 -5.21 -9.07 2.81
C MET A 123 -5.20 -9.63 1.37
N GLY A 124 -4.71 -10.85 1.19
CA GLY A 124 -4.92 -11.64 -0.03
C GLY A 124 -6.25 -12.38 -0.07
N ASP A 125 -6.94 -12.48 1.07
CA ASP A 125 -8.24 -13.12 1.23
C ASP A 125 -9.37 -12.09 1.07
N PRO A 126 -10.29 -12.25 0.10
CA PRO A 126 -11.38 -11.30 -0.13
C PRO A 126 -12.32 -11.12 1.07
N GLU A 127 -12.55 -12.18 1.87
CA GLU A 127 -13.42 -12.08 3.05
C GLU A 127 -12.76 -11.22 4.13
N VAL A 128 -11.46 -11.38 4.35
CA VAL A 128 -10.69 -10.55 5.29
C VAL A 128 -10.68 -9.10 4.83
N VAL A 129 -10.47 -8.85 3.53
CA VAL A 129 -10.52 -7.50 2.96
C VAL A 129 -11.86 -6.84 3.23
N ALA A 130 -12.98 -7.51 2.94
CA ALA A 130 -14.32 -6.98 3.16
C ALA A 130 -14.55 -6.63 4.64
N GLN A 131 -14.15 -7.51 5.57
CA GLN A 131 -14.28 -7.30 7.01
C GLN A 131 -13.43 -6.12 7.50
N VAL A 132 -12.19 -6.01 7.05
CA VAL A 132 -11.27 -4.91 7.42
C VAL A 132 -11.82 -3.58 6.95
N LEU A 133 -12.28 -3.49 5.70
CA LEU A 133 -12.86 -2.25 5.16
C LEU A 133 -14.15 -1.85 5.90
N ALA A 134 -15.06 -2.79 6.12
CA ALA A 134 -16.30 -2.55 6.87
C ALA A 134 -16.02 -2.08 8.30
N SER A 135 -15.04 -2.69 8.99
CA SER A 135 -14.63 -2.31 10.35
C SER A 135 -14.06 -0.90 10.43
N ALA A 136 -13.53 -0.39 9.33
CA ALA A 136 -13.05 0.99 9.21
C ALA A 136 -14.14 2.00 8.80
N GLY A 137 -15.40 1.55 8.68
CA GLY A 137 -16.53 2.38 8.28
C GLY A 137 -16.59 2.67 6.77
N LEU A 138 -15.85 1.92 5.96
CA LEU A 138 -15.90 2.01 4.50
C LEU A 138 -17.00 1.11 3.93
N ASP A 139 -17.63 1.56 2.86
CA ASP A 139 -18.56 0.75 2.08
C ASP A 139 -17.76 -0.29 1.24
N SER A 140 -17.49 -1.43 1.88
CA SER A 140 -16.66 -2.48 1.27
C SER A 140 -17.30 -3.04 -0.01
N GLU A 141 -18.62 -3.15 -0.08
CA GLU A 141 -19.33 -3.66 -1.25
C GLU A 141 -19.19 -2.70 -2.43
N ALA A 142 -19.41 -1.41 -2.22
CA ALA A 142 -19.25 -0.39 -3.26
C ALA A 142 -17.81 -0.33 -3.79
N ILE A 143 -16.80 -0.36 -2.89
CA ILE A 143 -15.39 -0.33 -3.27
C ILE A 143 -15.01 -1.57 -4.07
N ILE A 144 -15.37 -2.77 -3.59
CA ILE A 144 -15.04 -4.04 -4.25
C ILE A 144 -15.74 -4.12 -5.62
N SER A 145 -17.02 -3.79 -5.68
CA SER A 145 -17.78 -3.76 -6.94
C SER A 145 -17.16 -2.80 -7.96
N ARG A 146 -16.87 -1.56 -7.55
CA ARG A 146 -16.25 -0.54 -8.41
C ARG A 146 -14.87 -0.98 -8.90
N SER A 147 -14.09 -1.64 -8.07
CA SER A 147 -12.74 -2.13 -8.42
C SER A 147 -12.74 -3.13 -9.58
N GLN A 148 -13.87 -3.77 -9.87
CA GLN A 148 -14.01 -4.75 -10.95
C GLN A 148 -14.41 -4.11 -12.29
N SER A 149 -14.72 -2.82 -12.32
CA SER A 149 -15.09 -2.12 -13.56
C SER A 149 -13.96 -2.14 -14.60
N ALA A 150 -14.33 -2.09 -15.88
CA ALA A 150 -13.34 -2.06 -16.97
C ALA A 150 -12.47 -0.80 -16.90
N GLU A 151 -13.03 0.32 -16.49
CA GLU A 151 -12.36 1.60 -16.29
C GLU A 151 -11.22 1.49 -15.26
N VAL A 152 -11.52 1.02 -14.06
CA VAL A 152 -10.53 0.82 -12.99
C VAL A 152 -9.44 -0.18 -13.40
N LYS A 153 -9.82 -1.27 -14.09
CA LYS A 153 -8.85 -2.26 -14.57
C LYS A 153 -7.90 -1.69 -15.63
N ALA A 154 -8.38 -0.76 -16.47
CA ALA A 154 -7.57 -0.11 -17.48
C ALA A 154 -6.65 0.99 -16.91
N GLU A 155 -7.04 1.60 -15.79
CA GLU A 155 -6.29 2.67 -15.14
C GLU A 155 -5.08 2.15 -14.35
N LEU A 156 -5.15 0.93 -13.81
CA LEU A 156 -4.04 0.35 -13.07
C LEU A 156 -2.93 -0.13 -14.02
N ILE A 157 -1.78 0.49 -13.94
CA ILE A 157 -0.57 0.19 -14.73
C ILE A 157 0.32 -0.81 -14.01
#